data_ac0eac9d8449a878cb458896cd8df6d2
#
_entry.id   ac0eac9d8449a878cb458896cd8df6d2
#
_cell.length_a   1.000
_cell.length_b   1.000
_cell.length_c   1.000
_cell.angle_alpha   90.00
_cell.angle_beta   90.00
_cell.angle_gamma   90.00
#
_symmetry.space_group_name_H-M   'P 1'
#
loop_
_entity.id
_entity.type
_entity.pdbx_description
1 polymer ?
#
loop_
_entity_poly.entity_id
_entity_poly.type
_entity_poly.pdbx_seq_one_letter_code
_entity_poly.pdbx_strand_id
1 'polypeptide(L)'
;SNGERIFLKHNSQPSPDFFVAESKGLKLLSQVDTGPRIPKPLALQDSPTPSFLILEYIEKSSPAPDFPVRFAQSLAELHRNTQHSFGLDHDNYIGSTPQKNTCEKNGLHFFRDHRLGYQQELARQSGKLPSTTDKNLSKLCDRIESYLDITGEKPALLHGDLWSGNYFSDRDHTPCIFDPAVYFGLREADLAMTELFGRLPQKFYDAYHETFPLNPGYEERKDLFNLYHLLNHLNLFGSSYLSSVEQIIRKYIKS
;
A
#
# COMPACT_ATOMS: atom_id res chain seq x y z
N SER A 1 26.58 7.22 25.46
CA SER A 1 25.21 7.20 24.90
C SER A 1 24.34 8.09 25.76
N ASN A 2 23.56 8.97 25.16
CA ASN A 2 22.64 9.90 25.85
C ASN A 2 21.29 9.23 26.23
N GLY A 3 21.16 7.90 26.06
CA GLY A 3 19.94 7.15 26.38
C GLY A 3 18.81 7.29 25.37
N GLU A 4 19.05 7.94 24.22
CA GLU A 4 18.05 8.01 23.15
C GLU A 4 17.81 6.65 22.51
N ARG A 5 16.52 6.30 22.33
CA ARG A 5 16.10 5.09 21.62
C ARG A 5 16.00 5.38 20.12
N ILE A 6 16.42 4.43 19.33
CA ILE A 6 16.28 4.44 17.86
C ILE A 6 15.61 3.15 17.40
N PHE A 7 15.01 3.16 16.21
CA PHE A 7 14.53 1.96 15.54
C PHE A 7 15.50 1.61 14.40
N LEU A 8 16.10 0.41 14.47
CA LEU A 8 17.06 -0.06 13.49
C LEU A 8 16.43 -1.14 12.60
N LYS A 9 16.40 -0.89 11.31
CA LYS A 9 16.16 -1.90 10.26
C LYS A 9 17.49 -2.29 9.65
N HIS A 10 17.74 -3.59 9.51
CA HIS A 10 18.92 -4.08 8.80
C HIS A 10 18.57 -5.21 7.85
N ASN A 11 19.30 -5.34 6.76
CA ASN A 11 19.17 -6.43 5.80
C ASN A 11 20.56 -6.90 5.39
N SER A 12 20.81 -8.20 5.53
CA SER A 12 22.09 -8.82 5.15
C SER A 12 22.20 -9.13 3.66
N GLN A 13 21.07 -9.18 2.95
CA GLN A 13 20.97 -9.44 1.51
C GLN A 13 19.95 -8.52 0.87
N PRO A 14 20.12 -7.19 0.95
CA PRO A 14 19.17 -6.26 0.39
C PRO A 14 19.21 -6.27 -1.14
N SER A 15 18.05 -6.02 -1.75
CA SER A 15 18.01 -5.52 -3.13
C SER A 15 18.71 -4.16 -3.20
N PRO A 16 19.30 -3.78 -4.34
CA PRO A 16 19.88 -2.46 -4.51
C PRO A 16 18.88 -1.35 -4.16
N ASP A 17 19.35 -0.30 -3.51
CA ASP A 17 18.55 0.88 -3.13
C ASP A 17 17.33 0.59 -2.21
N PHE A 18 17.27 -0.58 -1.56
CA PHE A 18 16.11 -1.00 -0.76
C PHE A 18 15.77 0.02 0.33
N PHE A 19 16.72 0.35 1.20
CA PHE A 19 16.49 1.33 2.27
C PHE A 19 16.54 2.78 1.77
N VAL A 20 17.17 3.04 0.62
CA VAL A 20 17.10 4.35 -0.04
C VAL A 20 15.66 4.64 -0.47
N ALA A 21 15.00 3.66 -1.11
CA ALA A 21 13.61 3.79 -1.55
C ALA A 21 12.65 3.96 -0.35
N GLU A 22 12.82 3.17 0.72
CA GLU A 22 12.01 3.32 1.94
C GLU A 22 12.21 4.69 2.58
N SER A 23 13.47 5.15 2.72
CA SER A 23 13.78 6.48 3.29
C SER A 23 13.16 7.62 2.48
N LYS A 24 13.17 7.52 1.14
CA LYS A 24 12.51 8.48 0.25
C LYS A 24 10.99 8.47 0.46
N GLY A 25 10.38 7.28 0.54
CA GLY A 25 8.95 7.11 0.79
C GLY A 25 8.52 7.74 2.12
N LEU A 26 9.23 7.46 3.21
CA LEU A 26 8.96 8.06 4.52
C LEU A 26 9.07 9.59 4.48
N LYS A 27 10.10 10.13 3.82
CA LYS A 27 10.26 11.58 3.64
C LYS A 27 9.12 12.19 2.83
N LEU A 28 8.66 11.51 1.78
CA LEU A 28 7.53 11.99 0.96
C LEU A 28 6.24 12.03 1.77
N LEU A 29 5.91 10.97 2.51
CA LEU A 29 4.74 10.92 3.37
C LEU A 29 4.79 12.01 4.46
N SER A 30 5.97 12.29 5.02
CA SER A 30 6.13 13.29 6.08
C SER A 30 6.00 14.76 5.62
N GLN A 31 5.85 15.02 4.31
CA GLN A 31 5.58 16.35 3.78
C GLN A 31 4.13 16.80 3.98
N VAL A 32 3.25 15.92 4.39
CA VAL A 32 1.84 16.23 4.65
C VAL A 32 1.66 16.48 6.16
N ASP A 33 1.75 17.74 6.57
CA ASP A 33 1.75 18.14 7.99
C ASP A 33 0.49 17.71 8.75
N THR A 34 -0.66 17.61 8.07
CA THR A 34 -1.95 17.17 8.63
C THR A 34 -2.19 15.67 8.48
N GLY A 35 -1.26 14.94 7.87
CA GLY A 35 -1.30 13.49 7.69
C GLY A 35 -1.01 12.71 8.98
N PRO A 36 -0.96 11.36 8.89
CA PRO A 36 -0.49 10.53 9.99
C PRO A 36 0.97 10.83 10.33
N ARG A 37 1.37 10.60 11.58
CA ARG A 37 2.77 10.70 11.99
C ARG A 37 3.63 9.66 11.26
N ILE A 38 4.79 10.10 10.76
CA ILE A 38 5.74 9.28 10.03
C ILE A 38 7.06 9.23 10.80
N PRO A 39 7.65 8.05 11.06
CA PRO A 39 8.98 7.95 11.67
C PRO A 39 10.05 8.62 10.80
N LYS A 40 10.82 9.51 11.41
CA LYS A 40 11.85 10.26 10.69
C LYS A 40 13.08 9.39 10.39
N PRO A 41 13.54 9.29 9.13
CA PRO A 41 14.85 8.69 8.81
C PRO A 41 16.00 9.53 9.41
N LEU A 42 16.83 8.89 10.25
CA LEU A 42 17.94 9.53 10.96
C LEU A 42 19.28 9.23 10.28
N ALA A 43 19.50 7.99 9.87
CA ALA A 43 20.72 7.56 9.16
C ALA A 43 20.40 6.39 8.24
N LEU A 44 21.19 6.25 7.20
CA LEU A 44 21.04 5.23 6.17
C LEU A 44 22.43 4.77 5.69
N GLN A 45 22.60 3.45 5.53
CA GLN A 45 23.68 2.85 4.78
C GLN A 45 23.10 1.77 3.86
N ASP A 46 23.24 1.94 2.57
CA ASP A 46 22.72 0.99 1.59
C ASP A 46 23.80 0.02 1.07
N SER A 47 25.03 0.49 0.96
CA SER A 47 26.20 -0.29 0.53
C SER A 47 27.44 0.14 1.30
N PRO A 48 28.37 -0.76 1.64
CA PRO A 48 28.32 -2.21 1.45
C PRO A 48 27.38 -2.92 2.43
N THR A 49 27.11 -4.23 2.16
CA THR A 49 26.30 -5.06 3.07
C THR A 49 26.99 -5.33 4.41
N PRO A 50 26.26 -5.42 5.55
CA PRO A 50 24.78 -5.27 5.60
C PRO A 50 24.35 -3.82 5.40
N SER A 51 23.20 -3.62 4.73
CA SER A 51 22.56 -2.33 4.68
C SER A 51 21.72 -2.09 5.93
N PHE A 52 21.51 -0.81 6.30
CA PHE A 52 20.67 -0.45 7.42
C PHE A 52 19.96 0.90 7.21
N LEU A 53 18.82 1.04 7.88
CA LEU A 53 18.09 2.28 8.03
C LEU A 53 17.80 2.52 9.51
N ILE A 54 18.21 3.67 10.01
CA ILE A 54 17.92 4.11 11.38
C ILE A 54 16.77 5.11 11.31
N LEU A 55 15.73 4.83 12.07
CA LEU A 55 14.55 5.68 12.20
C LEU A 55 14.39 6.22 13.61
N GLU A 56 13.67 7.33 13.72
CA GLU A 56 13.12 7.80 14.98
C GLU A 56 12.36 6.66 15.67
N TYR A 57 12.63 6.45 16.95
CA TYR A 57 11.83 5.53 17.75
C TYR A 57 10.57 6.24 18.24
N ILE A 58 9.42 5.81 17.76
CA ILE A 58 8.12 6.28 18.21
C ILE A 58 7.53 5.23 19.16
N GLU A 59 7.29 5.62 20.41
CA GLU A 59 6.75 4.69 21.39
C GLU A 59 5.27 4.43 21.15
N LYS A 60 4.94 3.16 20.98
CA LYS A 60 3.57 2.70 20.80
C LYS A 60 2.79 2.78 22.11
N SER A 61 1.53 3.19 22.04
CA SER A 61 0.59 3.17 23.15
C SER A 61 -0.73 2.50 22.76
N SER A 62 -1.58 2.23 23.77
CA SER A 62 -2.96 1.80 23.51
C SER A 62 -3.72 2.92 22.81
N PRO A 63 -4.50 2.61 21.76
CA PRO A 63 -5.26 3.62 21.05
C PRO A 63 -6.37 4.22 21.93
N ALA A 64 -6.56 5.54 21.84
CA ALA A 64 -7.71 6.21 22.44
C ALA A 64 -9.03 5.82 21.73
N PRO A 65 -10.19 6.01 22.35
CA PRO A 65 -11.48 5.66 21.73
C PRO A 65 -11.77 6.37 20.40
N ASP A 66 -11.21 7.55 20.19
CA ASP A 66 -11.32 8.37 18.97
C ASP A 66 -10.22 8.10 17.93
N PHE A 67 -9.26 7.23 18.24
CA PHE A 67 -8.15 6.90 17.33
C PHE A 67 -8.61 6.54 15.91
N PRO A 68 -9.65 5.69 15.69
CA PRO A 68 -10.09 5.38 14.34
C PRO A 68 -10.59 6.60 13.57
N VAL A 69 -11.25 7.54 14.22
CA VAL A 69 -11.73 8.79 13.59
C VAL A 69 -10.55 9.69 13.22
N ARG A 70 -9.63 9.91 14.17
CA ARG A 70 -8.42 10.70 13.93
C ARG A 70 -7.54 10.10 12.83
N PHE A 71 -7.44 8.76 12.80
CA PHE A 71 -6.66 8.07 11.76
C PHE A 71 -7.32 8.24 10.39
N ALA A 72 -8.64 8.09 10.29
CA ALA A 72 -9.38 8.31 9.06
C ALA A 72 -9.19 9.73 8.50
N GLN A 73 -9.31 10.74 9.37
CA GLN A 73 -9.14 12.14 9.01
C GLN A 73 -7.72 12.43 8.51
N SER A 74 -6.70 11.97 9.25
CA SER A 74 -5.30 12.19 8.85
C SER A 74 -4.92 11.42 7.57
N LEU A 75 -5.48 10.22 7.37
CA LEU A 75 -5.32 9.47 6.11
C LEU A 75 -6.00 10.18 4.93
N ALA A 76 -7.19 10.75 5.15
CA ALA A 76 -7.86 11.55 4.12
C ALA A 76 -7.03 12.78 3.70
N GLU A 77 -6.37 13.45 4.67
CA GLU A 77 -5.46 14.55 4.37
C GLU A 77 -4.22 14.09 3.59
N LEU A 78 -3.66 12.91 3.92
CA LEU A 78 -2.59 12.30 3.13
C LEU A 78 -3.04 12.09 1.68
N HIS A 79 -4.22 11.51 1.48
CA HIS A 79 -4.77 11.21 0.15
C HIS A 79 -5.18 12.46 -0.65
N ARG A 80 -5.37 13.62 -0.01
CA ARG A 80 -5.57 14.91 -0.71
C ARG A 80 -4.30 15.46 -1.34
N ASN A 81 -3.13 14.95 -0.93
CA ASN A 81 -1.88 15.27 -1.60
C ASN A 81 -1.81 14.51 -2.94
N THR A 82 -1.90 15.24 -4.04
CA THR A 82 -2.02 14.69 -5.40
C THR A 82 -0.94 15.21 -6.34
N GLN A 83 -0.71 14.50 -7.42
CA GLN A 83 0.17 14.93 -8.51
C GLN A 83 -0.51 14.78 -9.89
N HIS A 84 0.24 15.04 -10.98
CA HIS A 84 -0.32 15.04 -12.35
C HIS A 84 -0.44 13.64 -12.98
N SER A 85 0.25 12.63 -12.45
CA SER A 85 0.28 11.26 -12.99
C SER A 85 0.27 10.23 -11.87
N PHE A 86 -0.25 9.06 -12.14
CA PHE A 86 -0.11 7.88 -11.29
C PHE A 86 1.33 7.36 -11.36
N GLY A 87 1.79 6.69 -10.29
CA GLY A 87 3.15 6.18 -10.20
C GLY A 87 4.06 7.01 -9.29
N LEU A 88 5.36 6.92 -9.51
CA LEU A 88 6.39 7.66 -8.78
C LEU A 88 7.58 7.87 -9.73
N ASP A 89 8.45 8.82 -9.43
CA ASP A 89 9.66 9.11 -10.22
C ASP A 89 10.74 8.01 -10.13
N HIS A 90 10.55 7.03 -9.26
CA HIS A 90 11.43 5.87 -9.10
C HIS A 90 10.65 4.62 -8.69
N ASP A 91 11.20 3.45 -9.02
CA ASP A 91 10.70 2.16 -8.50
C ASP A 91 11.08 2.02 -7.02
N ASN A 92 10.29 1.27 -6.27
CA ASN A 92 10.55 0.95 -4.87
C ASN A 92 10.19 -0.52 -4.57
N TYR A 93 9.76 -0.83 -3.35
CA TYR A 93 9.49 -2.21 -2.93
C TYR A 93 8.17 -2.31 -2.17
N ILE A 94 7.49 -3.46 -2.33
CA ILE A 94 6.42 -3.92 -1.45
C ILE A 94 6.86 -5.24 -0.80
N GLY A 95 7.14 -5.22 0.50
CA GLY A 95 7.95 -6.27 1.12
C GLY A 95 9.31 -6.36 0.42
N SER A 96 9.72 -7.54 -0.06
CA SER A 96 10.95 -7.72 -0.85
C SER A 96 10.71 -7.69 -2.37
N THR A 97 9.47 -7.52 -2.84
CA THR A 97 9.14 -7.49 -4.25
C THR A 97 9.40 -6.09 -4.84
N PRO A 98 10.17 -5.95 -5.93
CA PRO A 98 10.26 -4.69 -6.65
C PRO A 98 8.88 -4.19 -7.09
N GLN A 99 8.57 -2.93 -6.85
CA GLN A 99 7.30 -2.31 -7.21
C GLN A 99 7.51 -1.29 -8.34
N LYS A 100 6.90 -1.56 -9.49
CA LYS A 100 7.01 -0.72 -10.67
C LYS A 100 6.14 0.53 -10.53
N ASN A 101 6.76 1.70 -10.73
CA ASN A 101 6.12 2.99 -10.53
C ASN A 101 6.18 3.89 -11.78
N THR A 102 6.35 3.31 -12.96
CA THR A 102 6.32 4.07 -14.21
C THR A 102 5.11 4.99 -14.26
N CYS A 103 5.35 6.27 -14.55
CA CYS A 103 4.30 7.28 -14.55
C CYS A 103 3.28 7.05 -15.66
N GLU A 104 2.00 7.09 -15.28
CA GLU A 104 0.84 6.92 -16.15
C GLU A 104 -0.20 8.02 -15.92
N LYS A 105 -0.84 8.47 -17.00
CA LYS A 105 -1.94 9.46 -16.87
C LYS A 105 -3.27 8.81 -16.51
N ASN A 106 -3.46 7.55 -16.86
CA ASN A 106 -4.67 6.79 -16.63
C ASN A 106 -4.48 5.84 -15.43
N GLY A 107 -5.26 6.03 -14.37
CA GLY A 107 -5.19 5.23 -13.14
C GLY A 107 -5.56 3.77 -13.34
N LEU A 108 -6.46 3.46 -14.29
CA LEU A 108 -6.82 2.07 -14.61
C LEU A 108 -5.66 1.36 -15.32
N HIS A 109 -5.01 2.02 -16.28
CA HIS A 109 -3.82 1.49 -16.93
C HIS A 109 -2.69 1.29 -15.94
N PHE A 110 -2.44 2.28 -15.05
CA PHE A 110 -1.46 2.14 -13.99
C PHE A 110 -1.74 0.92 -13.12
N PHE A 111 -2.96 0.78 -12.61
CA PHE A 111 -3.32 -0.31 -11.72
C PHE A 111 -3.30 -1.67 -12.43
N ARG A 112 -3.82 -1.75 -13.66
CA ARG A 112 -3.79 -2.96 -14.47
C ARG A 112 -2.37 -3.43 -14.76
N ASP A 113 -1.51 -2.53 -15.26
CA ASP A 113 -0.22 -2.92 -15.84
C ASP A 113 0.90 -2.98 -14.78
N HIS A 114 0.98 -1.96 -13.90
CA HIS A 114 2.06 -1.86 -12.91
C HIS A 114 1.71 -2.46 -11.55
N ARG A 115 0.47 -2.84 -11.31
CA ARG A 115 0.05 -3.55 -10.09
C ARG A 115 -0.33 -4.99 -10.43
N LEU A 116 -1.47 -5.23 -11.07
CA LEU A 116 -1.94 -6.59 -11.35
C LEU A 116 -1.05 -7.32 -12.35
N GLY A 117 -0.75 -6.72 -13.49
CA GLY A 117 0.02 -7.33 -14.57
C GLY A 117 1.45 -7.68 -14.16
N TYR A 118 2.10 -6.79 -13.42
CA TYR A 118 3.44 -7.07 -12.90
C TYR A 118 3.47 -8.25 -11.93
N GLN A 119 2.54 -8.30 -10.99
CA GLN A 119 2.43 -9.41 -10.05
C GLN A 119 2.03 -10.72 -10.75
N GLN A 120 1.16 -10.66 -11.74
CA GLN A 120 0.80 -11.81 -12.58
C GLN A 120 2.01 -12.39 -13.29
N GLU A 121 2.84 -11.54 -13.89
CA GLU A 121 4.06 -11.97 -14.59
C GLU A 121 5.05 -12.65 -13.65
N LEU A 122 5.29 -12.09 -12.46
CA LEU A 122 6.14 -12.71 -11.44
C LEU A 122 5.61 -14.09 -11.02
N ALA A 123 4.30 -14.21 -10.79
CA ALA A 123 3.68 -15.48 -10.42
C ALA A 123 3.73 -16.52 -11.54
N ARG A 124 3.62 -16.08 -12.80
CA ARG A 124 3.78 -16.93 -13.99
C ARG A 124 5.22 -17.44 -14.10
N GLN A 125 6.21 -16.55 -14.03
CA GLN A 125 7.63 -16.90 -14.13
C GLN A 125 8.09 -17.86 -13.02
N SER A 126 7.54 -17.70 -11.81
CA SER A 126 7.85 -18.57 -10.67
C SER A 126 6.99 -19.84 -10.61
N GLY A 127 6.11 -20.10 -11.57
CA GLY A 127 5.24 -21.26 -11.62
C GLY A 127 4.19 -21.33 -10.50
N LYS A 128 3.90 -20.20 -9.84
CA LYS A 128 2.94 -20.12 -8.72
C LYS A 128 1.50 -19.93 -9.17
N LEU A 129 1.27 -19.57 -10.45
CA LEU A 129 -0.03 -19.28 -10.98
C LEU A 129 -0.46 -20.38 -11.97
N PRO A 130 -1.49 -21.19 -11.66
CA PRO A 130 -2.03 -22.19 -12.60
C PRO A 130 -2.49 -21.53 -13.90
N SER A 131 -2.29 -22.20 -15.03
CA SER A 131 -2.60 -21.62 -16.36
C SER A 131 -4.05 -21.17 -16.53
N THR A 132 -5.00 -21.84 -15.88
CA THR A 132 -6.42 -21.45 -15.88
C THR A 132 -6.63 -20.14 -15.10
N THR A 133 -6.00 -20.02 -13.93
CA THR A 133 -6.06 -18.81 -13.09
C THR A 133 -5.39 -17.64 -13.79
N ASP A 134 -4.25 -17.88 -14.43
CA ASP A 134 -3.53 -16.89 -15.23
C ASP A 134 -4.40 -16.34 -16.37
N LYS A 135 -5.04 -17.22 -17.18
CA LYS A 135 -5.96 -16.81 -18.25
C LYS A 135 -7.16 -16.01 -17.72
N ASN A 136 -7.69 -16.41 -16.58
CA ASN A 136 -8.83 -15.72 -15.97
C ASN A 136 -8.43 -14.34 -15.41
N LEU A 137 -7.24 -14.22 -14.83
CA LEU A 137 -6.71 -12.93 -14.40
C LEU A 137 -6.49 -11.98 -15.59
N SER A 138 -5.95 -12.48 -16.72
CA SER A 138 -5.84 -11.69 -17.95
C SER A 138 -7.19 -11.17 -18.43
N LYS A 139 -8.23 -12.04 -18.47
CA LYS A 139 -9.59 -11.62 -18.84
C LYS A 139 -10.17 -10.56 -17.90
N LEU A 140 -9.87 -10.65 -16.59
CA LEU A 140 -10.27 -9.64 -15.61
C LEU A 140 -9.57 -8.32 -15.91
N CYS A 141 -8.26 -8.34 -16.16
CA CYS A 141 -7.47 -7.16 -16.51
C CYS A 141 -7.96 -6.50 -17.80
N ASP A 142 -8.31 -7.28 -18.83
CA ASP A 142 -8.84 -6.77 -20.10
C ASP A 142 -10.19 -6.04 -19.94
N ARG A 143 -10.92 -6.32 -18.86
CA ARG A 143 -12.23 -5.75 -18.55
C ARG A 143 -12.22 -4.83 -17.32
N ILE A 144 -11.06 -4.41 -16.84
CA ILE A 144 -10.93 -3.69 -15.56
C ILE A 144 -11.77 -2.41 -15.53
N GLU A 145 -11.94 -1.73 -16.67
CA GLU A 145 -12.77 -0.53 -16.81
C GLU A 145 -14.25 -0.77 -16.49
N SER A 146 -14.72 -2.03 -16.65
CA SER A 146 -16.09 -2.41 -16.32
C SER A 146 -16.33 -2.56 -14.81
N TYR A 147 -15.28 -2.63 -14.02
CA TYR A 147 -15.34 -2.91 -12.58
C TYR A 147 -14.87 -1.75 -11.70
N LEU A 148 -13.98 -0.90 -12.23
CA LEU A 148 -13.42 0.23 -11.51
C LEU A 148 -13.90 1.56 -12.10
N ASP A 149 -14.86 2.21 -11.45
CA ASP A 149 -15.18 3.61 -11.74
C ASP A 149 -14.21 4.52 -10.99
N ILE A 150 -13.34 5.19 -11.76
CA ILE A 150 -12.37 6.16 -11.26
C ILE A 150 -12.71 7.60 -11.67
N THR A 151 -13.96 7.84 -12.05
CA THR A 151 -14.40 9.19 -12.49
C THR A 151 -14.11 10.22 -11.40
N GLY A 152 -13.33 11.25 -11.76
CA GLY A 152 -12.93 12.32 -10.84
C GLY A 152 -11.81 11.97 -9.86
N GLU A 153 -11.35 10.70 -9.79
CA GLU A 153 -10.23 10.31 -8.94
C GLU A 153 -8.91 10.88 -9.50
N LYS A 154 -8.11 11.41 -8.58
CA LYS A 154 -6.77 11.95 -8.88
C LYS A 154 -5.70 11.00 -8.34
N PRO A 155 -4.47 11.05 -8.89
CA PRO A 155 -3.35 10.33 -8.29
C PRO A 155 -3.11 10.83 -6.86
N ALA A 156 -3.55 10.07 -5.86
CA ALA A 156 -3.40 10.38 -4.44
C ALA A 156 -2.12 9.76 -3.89
N LEU A 157 -1.43 10.45 -2.97
CA LEU A 157 -0.29 9.91 -2.25
C LEU A 157 -0.73 8.80 -1.32
N LEU A 158 -0.26 7.57 -1.56
CA LEU A 158 -0.63 6.38 -0.79
C LEU A 158 0.53 5.90 0.09
N HIS A 159 0.16 5.27 1.21
CA HIS A 159 1.07 4.42 1.96
C HIS A 159 1.48 3.20 1.13
N GLY A 160 0.55 2.59 0.41
CA GLY A 160 0.76 1.50 -0.55
C GLY A 160 0.83 0.09 0.07
N ASP A 161 0.91 -0.02 1.42
CA ASP A 161 0.86 -1.30 2.15
C ASP A 161 0.23 -1.09 3.54
N LEU A 162 -0.99 -0.54 3.61
CA LEU A 162 -1.62 -0.06 4.83
C LEU A 162 -2.45 -1.15 5.55
N TRP A 163 -1.83 -2.23 5.99
CA TRP A 163 -2.47 -3.24 6.82
C TRP A 163 -2.24 -3.02 8.33
N SER A 164 -2.91 -3.82 9.17
CA SER A 164 -2.89 -3.65 10.64
C SER A 164 -1.49 -3.73 11.28
N GLY A 165 -0.49 -4.28 10.58
CA GLY A 165 0.91 -4.32 11.02
C GLY A 165 1.68 -3.03 10.79
N ASN A 166 1.18 -2.12 9.94
CA ASN A 166 1.91 -0.93 9.47
C ASN A 166 1.35 0.39 10.02
N TYR A 167 0.50 0.34 11.04
CA TYR A 167 0.05 1.53 11.77
C TYR A 167 -0.09 1.26 13.28
N PHE A 168 0.00 2.29 14.09
CA PHE A 168 -0.21 2.23 15.54
C PHE A 168 -0.55 3.62 16.11
N SER A 169 -0.96 3.64 17.38
CA SER A 169 -1.14 4.85 18.19
C SER A 169 0.14 5.16 18.94
N ASP A 170 0.67 6.37 18.84
CA ASP A 170 1.78 6.81 19.68
C ASP A 170 1.31 7.25 21.09
N ARG A 171 2.24 7.72 21.94
CA ARG A 171 1.94 8.17 23.31
C ARG A 171 0.95 9.34 23.39
N ASP A 172 0.91 10.18 22.35
CA ASP A 172 0.01 11.33 22.26
C ASP A 172 -1.31 10.95 21.57
N HIS A 173 -1.54 9.62 21.44
CA HIS A 173 -2.67 9.03 20.72
C HIS A 173 -2.76 9.48 19.25
N THR A 174 -1.64 9.88 18.66
CA THR A 174 -1.55 10.26 17.25
C THR A 174 -1.40 9.01 16.39
N PRO A 175 -2.16 8.89 15.28
CA PRO A 175 -1.96 7.80 14.32
C PRO A 175 -0.59 7.89 13.66
N CYS A 176 0.16 6.79 13.72
CA CYS A 176 1.47 6.65 13.11
C CYS A 176 1.44 5.53 12.07
N ILE A 177 2.01 5.77 10.88
CA ILE A 177 2.17 4.77 9.81
C ILE A 177 3.65 4.62 9.47
N PHE A 178 4.07 3.40 9.09
CA PHE A 178 5.46 3.03 8.83
C PHE A 178 5.54 1.85 7.86
N ASP A 179 6.74 1.50 7.38
CA ASP A 179 6.97 0.44 6.38
C ASP A 179 6.17 0.64 5.07
N PRO A 180 6.28 1.80 4.43
CA PRO A 180 5.46 2.12 3.27
C PRO A 180 6.00 1.52 1.97
N ALA A 181 5.10 1.30 1.00
CA ALA A 181 5.37 1.03 -0.40
C ALA A 181 4.82 2.19 -1.26
N VAL A 182 5.33 3.39 -1.06
CA VAL A 182 4.73 4.66 -1.52
C VAL A 182 4.61 4.76 -3.04
N TYR A 183 3.48 5.28 -3.48
CA TYR A 183 3.24 5.73 -4.86
C TYR A 183 2.02 6.66 -4.92
N PHE A 184 1.86 7.35 -6.03
CA PHE A 184 0.61 8.06 -6.30
C PHE A 184 -0.34 7.13 -7.05
N GLY A 185 -1.48 6.83 -6.43
CA GLY A 185 -2.43 5.82 -6.88
C GLY A 185 -3.89 6.18 -6.65
N LEU A 186 -4.75 5.18 -6.81
CA LEU A 186 -6.17 5.28 -6.46
C LEU A 186 -6.32 5.10 -4.95
N ARG A 187 -6.82 6.10 -4.23
CA ARG A 187 -6.87 6.15 -2.75
C ARG A 187 -7.64 4.98 -2.11
N GLU A 188 -8.59 4.39 -2.84
CA GLU A 188 -9.32 3.21 -2.39
C GLU A 188 -8.40 1.99 -2.15
N ALA A 189 -7.20 1.96 -2.77
CA ALA A 189 -6.24 0.87 -2.55
C ALA A 189 -5.75 0.80 -1.09
N ASP A 190 -5.42 1.94 -0.46
CA ASP A 190 -5.04 1.96 0.95
C ASP A 190 -6.22 1.57 1.86
N LEU A 191 -7.42 2.06 1.56
CA LEU A 191 -8.62 1.70 2.33
C LEU A 191 -8.91 0.20 2.23
N ALA A 192 -8.87 -0.38 1.04
CA ALA A 192 -9.08 -1.80 0.84
C ALA A 192 -8.05 -2.64 1.60
N MET A 193 -6.78 -2.19 1.65
CA MET A 193 -5.72 -2.89 2.38
C MET A 193 -5.95 -2.88 3.90
N THR A 194 -6.57 -1.83 4.47
CA THR A 194 -6.95 -1.83 5.89
C THR A 194 -7.99 -2.89 6.26
N GLU A 195 -8.69 -3.47 5.26
CA GLU A 195 -9.70 -4.50 5.47
C GLU A 195 -9.17 -5.93 5.24
N LEU A 196 -8.05 -6.08 4.51
CA LEU A 196 -7.60 -7.39 4.05
C LEU A 196 -7.07 -8.29 5.18
N PHE A 197 -6.27 -7.74 6.10
CA PHE A 197 -5.63 -8.48 7.20
C PHE A 197 -6.01 -7.91 8.59
N GLY A 198 -7.28 -7.64 8.79
CA GLY A 198 -7.80 -7.11 10.03
C GLY A 198 -8.45 -5.74 9.82
N ARG A 199 -9.78 -5.74 9.81
CA ARG A 199 -10.57 -4.55 9.53
C ARG A 199 -10.55 -3.58 10.71
N LEU A 200 -10.39 -2.29 10.44
CA LEU A 200 -10.63 -1.22 11.41
C LEU A 200 -12.13 -1.15 11.81
N PRO A 201 -12.46 -0.58 12.97
CA PRO A 201 -13.85 -0.33 13.35
C PRO A 201 -14.60 0.50 12.30
N GLN A 202 -15.90 0.28 12.11
CA GLN A 202 -16.72 0.95 11.10
C GLN A 202 -16.59 2.48 11.16
N LYS A 203 -16.50 3.06 12.36
CA LYS A 203 -16.31 4.51 12.56
C LYS A 203 -15.06 5.09 11.85
N PHE A 204 -14.05 4.27 11.50
CA PHE A 204 -12.93 4.72 10.67
C PHE A 204 -13.40 5.00 9.23
N TYR A 205 -14.12 4.07 8.63
CA TYR A 205 -14.61 4.20 7.24
C TYR A 205 -15.67 5.30 7.12
N ASP A 206 -16.54 5.43 8.12
CA ASP A 206 -17.54 6.49 8.19
C ASP A 206 -16.87 7.87 8.25
N ALA A 207 -15.89 8.04 9.15
CA ALA A 207 -15.13 9.29 9.29
C ALA A 207 -14.27 9.61 8.06
N TYR A 208 -13.70 8.60 7.41
CA TYR A 208 -12.99 8.80 6.14
C TYR A 208 -13.96 9.31 5.06
N HIS A 209 -15.11 8.65 4.91
CA HIS A 209 -16.12 9.04 3.92
C HIS A 209 -16.69 10.45 4.18
N GLU A 210 -16.92 10.80 5.44
CA GLU A 210 -17.33 12.17 5.84
C GLU A 210 -16.28 13.22 5.48
N THR A 211 -14.98 12.89 5.68
CA THR A 211 -13.87 13.80 5.44
C THR A 211 -13.54 13.92 3.96
N PHE A 212 -13.51 12.81 3.24
CA PHE A 212 -13.17 12.73 1.82
C PHE A 212 -14.03 11.66 1.11
N PRO A 213 -15.26 12.01 0.69
CA PRO A 213 -16.23 11.07 0.16
C PRO A 213 -15.68 10.20 -0.98
N LEU A 214 -15.97 8.89 -0.89
CA LEU A 214 -15.68 7.93 -1.96
C LEU A 214 -16.78 7.94 -3.02
N ASN A 215 -16.43 7.59 -4.26
CA ASN A 215 -17.41 7.30 -5.28
C ASN A 215 -18.30 6.12 -4.84
N PRO A 216 -19.60 6.11 -5.21
CA PRO A 216 -20.49 4.98 -4.96
C PRO A 216 -19.88 3.66 -5.48
N GLY A 217 -20.15 2.54 -4.80
CA GLY A 217 -19.68 1.21 -5.23
C GLY A 217 -18.29 0.82 -4.72
N TYR A 218 -17.75 1.46 -3.67
CA TYR A 218 -16.49 1.04 -3.04
C TYR A 218 -16.52 -0.42 -2.58
N GLU A 219 -17.61 -0.87 -1.95
CA GLU A 219 -17.75 -2.25 -1.46
C GLU A 219 -17.64 -3.30 -2.57
N GLU A 220 -18.09 -2.96 -3.77
CA GLU A 220 -17.98 -3.81 -4.95
C GLU A 220 -16.57 -3.84 -5.53
N ARG A 221 -15.81 -2.73 -5.40
CA ARG A 221 -14.47 -2.57 -6.00
C ARG A 221 -13.31 -2.97 -5.10
N LYS A 222 -13.45 -2.91 -3.78
CA LYS A 222 -12.35 -3.07 -2.82
C LYS A 222 -11.55 -4.37 -2.99
N ASP A 223 -12.22 -5.47 -3.37
CA ASP A 223 -11.55 -6.75 -3.57
C ASP A 223 -10.57 -6.72 -4.75
N LEU A 224 -10.82 -5.88 -5.78
CA LEU A 224 -9.88 -5.71 -6.90
C LEU A 224 -8.59 -5.05 -6.44
N PHE A 225 -8.66 -4.04 -5.57
CA PHE A 225 -7.46 -3.45 -4.99
C PHE A 225 -6.69 -4.45 -4.14
N ASN A 226 -7.40 -5.25 -3.34
CA ASN A 226 -6.82 -6.30 -2.52
C ASN A 226 -6.21 -7.45 -3.33
N LEU A 227 -6.66 -7.68 -4.57
CA LEU A 227 -6.08 -8.68 -5.46
C LEU A 227 -4.59 -8.42 -5.73
N TYR A 228 -4.16 -7.15 -5.82
CA TYR A 228 -2.74 -6.79 -5.93
C TYR A 228 -1.93 -7.33 -4.75
N HIS A 229 -2.38 -7.09 -3.53
CA HIS A 229 -1.69 -7.53 -2.32
C HIS A 229 -1.70 -9.06 -2.19
N LEU A 230 -2.80 -9.72 -2.53
CA LEU A 230 -2.88 -11.18 -2.52
C LEU A 230 -1.95 -11.82 -3.54
N LEU A 231 -1.82 -11.24 -4.74
CA LEU A 231 -0.85 -11.69 -5.74
C LEU A 231 0.59 -11.48 -5.26
N ASN A 232 0.89 -10.36 -4.61
CA ASN A 232 2.20 -10.14 -3.99
C ASN A 232 2.48 -11.16 -2.88
N HIS A 233 1.50 -11.47 -2.03
CA HIS A 233 1.64 -12.50 -1.00
C HIS A 233 1.81 -13.90 -1.60
N LEU A 234 1.10 -14.22 -2.69
CA LEU A 234 1.32 -15.46 -3.45
C LEU A 234 2.77 -15.55 -3.96
N ASN A 235 3.31 -14.44 -4.47
CA ASN A 235 4.69 -14.39 -4.95
C ASN A 235 5.72 -14.53 -3.83
N LEU A 236 5.49 -13.93 -2.68
CA LEU A 236 6.41 -13.96 -1.54
C LEU A 236 6.30 -15.25 -0.73
N PHE A 237 5.09 -15.66 -0.38
CA PHE A 237 4.83 -16.68 0.65
C PHE A 237 4.23 -17.98 0.11
N GLY A 238 3.90 -18.04 -1.19
CA GLY A 238 3.49 -19.29 -1.85
C GLY A 238 1.99 -19.57 -1.86
N SER A 239 1.63 -20.82 -2.15
CA SER A 239 0.30 -21.26 -2.59
C SER A 239 -0.83 -21.08 -1.56
N SER A 240 -0.54 -20.79 -0.30
CA SER A 240 -1.57 -20.51 0.72
C SER A 240 -2.50 -19.34 0.34
N TYR A 241 -2.03 -18.43 -0.51
CA TYR A 241 -2.81 -17.27 -0.99
C TYR A 241 -3.56 -17.52 -2.30
N LEU A 242 -3.28 -18.63 -2.99
CA LEU A 242 -3.87 -18.91 -4.31
C LEU A 242 -5.40 -18.99 -4.28
N SER A 243 -5.97 -19.63 -3.26
CA SER A 243 -7.43 -19.76 -3.15
C SER A 243 -8.14 -18.41 -3.03
N SER A 244 -7.55 -17.47 -2.28
CA SER A 244 -8.08 -16.10 -2.14
C SER A 244 -7.98 -15.32 -3.45
N VAL A 245 -6.86 -15.44 -4.17
CA VAL A 245 -6.69 -14.87 -5.52
C VAL A 245 -7.77 -15.39 -6.46
N GLU A 246 -7.97 -16.72 -6.52
CA GLU A 246 -8.98 -17.33 -7.38
C GLU A 246 -10.41 -16.95 -6.99
N GLN A 247 -10.71 -16.80 -5.71
CA GLN A 247 -12.03 -16.38 -5.25
C GLN A 247 -12.38 -14.98 -5.77
N ILE A 248 -11.45 -14.04 -5.68
CA ILE A 248 -11.66 -12.68 -6.19
C ILE A 248 -11.81 -12.71 -7.71
N ILE A 249 -10.92 -13.36 -8.44
CA ILE A 249 -11.01 -13.46 -9.90
C ILE A 249 -12.38 -14.03 -10.31
N ARG A 250 -12.84 -15.12 -9.68
CA ARG A 250 -14.15 -15.72 -9.97
C ARG A 250 -15.33 -14.80 -9.70
N LYS A 251 -15.25 -13.93 -8.70
CA LYS A 251 -16.31 -12.95 -8.40
C LYS A 251 -16.57 -12.03 -9.60
N TYR A 252 -15.51 -11.53 -10.24
CA TYR A 252 -15.64 -10.53 -11.31
C TYR A 252 -15.80 -11.11 -12.72
N ILE A 253 -15.26 -12.30 -13.01
CA ILE A 253 -15.42 -12.88 -14.37
C ILE A 253 -16.74 -13.60 -14.60
N LYS A 254 -17.53 -13.89 -13.54
CA LYS A 254 -18.85 -14.51 -13.64
C LYS A 254 -19.98 -13.50 -13.72
N SER A 255 -19.70 -12.25 -13.39
CA SER A 255 -20.60 -11.10 -13.53
C SER A 255 -20.34 -10.41 -14.88
#